data_427f433598598ab82ff0e503fd6226ab
#
_entry.id   427f433598598ab82ff0e503fd6226ab
#
_cell.length_a   1.000
_cell.length_b   1.000
_cell.length_c   1.000
_cell.angle_alpha   90.00
_cell.angle_beta   90.00
_cell.angle_gamma   90.00
#
_symmetry.space_group_name_H-M   'P 1'
#
loop_
_entity.id
_entity.type
_entity.pdbx_description
1 polymer ?
#
loop_
_entity_poly.entity_id
_entity_poly.type
_entity_poly.pdbx_seq_one_letter_code
_entity_poly.pdbx_strand_id
1 'polypeptide(L)'
;MDAFYASVAQLDNPELKGKPIAVGGGGKRGVVAAASYEARKYGVRSAMSGVLARQKCPHLIFVKTDFERYKEISTKIRQIFYEYTDLVEPLSLDEAYLDVTENKKGNPSASLIAQEIRDRIYSELALRASAGISINKFIAKVASDINKPNGQKTINPGEVLLFLEELSINKFYGVGKVTAAKMNNLGIFNGLDLKNKPLEELTKLFGKSGTYYYNIVRGIHHSTVKPNRIRKSIAAERTFSENISSEVFMLERLHKIAEELGGLEVFDLSSNLDKVEQYDKVIIGASTWGDGDLNDDLDEVWDEFC
;
A
#
# COMPACT_ATOMS: atom_id res chain seq x y z
N MET A 1 9.55 5.64 -2.11
CA MET A 1 10.19 6.71 -1.32
C MET A 1 10.28 6.32 0.15
N ASP A 2 11.13 6.97 0.91
CA ASP A 2 11.30 6.69 2.34
C ASP A 2 10.46 7.64 3.18
N ALA A 3 9.46 7.10 3.91
CA ALA A 3 8.51 7.85 4.73
C ALA A 3 7.90 9.07 3.98
N PHE A 4 7.45 8.88 2.75
CA PHE A 4 7.20 9.92 1.74
C PHE A 4 6.47 11.14 2.26
N TYR A 5 5.24 11.03 2.76
CA TYR A 5 4.48 12.19 3.23
C TYR A 5 5.16 12.91 4.40
N ALA A 6 5.77 12.14 5.31
CA ALA A 6 6.50 12.76 6.42
C ALA A 6 7.79 13.46 5.94
N SER A 7 8.49 12.87 4.97
CA SER A 7 9.69 13.49 4.37
C SER A 7 9.36 14.76 3.60
N VAL A 8 8.23 14.80 2.87
CA VAL A 8 7.75 16.02 2.20
C VAL A 8 7.39 17.09 3.24
N ALA A 9 6.70 16.73 4.32
CA ALA A 9 6.38 17.69 5.39
C ALA A 9 7.64 18.28 6.05
N GLN A 10 8.69 17.46 6.25
CA GLN A 10 9.99 17.91 6.78
C GLN A 10 10.79 18.73 5.76
N LEU A 11 10.59 18.50 4.45
CA LEU A 11 11.19 19.29 3.38
C LEU A 11 10.61 20.70 3.33
N ASP A 12 9.26 20.78 3.33
CA ASP A 12 8.54 22.05 3.22
C ASP A 12 8.57 22.86 4.53
N ASN A 13 8.78 22.19 5.67
CA ASN A 13 8.95 22.84 6.97
C ASN A 13 10.23 22.34 7.69
N PRO A 14 11.36 23.04 7.51
CA PRO A 14 12.65 22.64 8.10
C PRO A 14 12.65 22.52 9.62
N GLU A 15 11.74 23.19 10.32
CA GLU A 15 11.61 23.08 11.78
C GLU A 15 11.16 21.70 12.23
N LEU A 16 10.57 20.89 11.33
CA LEU A 16 10.15 19.53 11.60
C LEU A 16 11.27 18.49 11.43
N LYS A 17 12.39 18.87 10.85
CA LYS A 17 13.55 17.97 10.64
C LYS A 17 14.06 17.42 11.98
N GLY A 18 14.28 16.11 12.01
CA GLY A 18 14.76 15.41 13.21
C GLY A 18 13.73 15.22 14.32
N LYS A 19 12.51 15.74 14.14
CA LYS A 19 11.41 15.58 15.11
C LYS A 19 10.52 14.39 14.77
N PRO A 20 9.94 13.70 15.76
CA PRO A 20 8.94 12.68 15.52
C PRO A 20 7.64 13.33 15.02
N ILE A 21 7.31 13.09 13.76
CA ILE A 21 6.09 13.59 13.14
C ILE A 21 5.24 12.45 12.59
N ALA A 22 3.93 12.66 12.59
CA ALA A 22 2.95 11.82 11.91
C ALA A 22 2.06 12.68 11.01
N VAL A 23 1.95 12.28 9.76
CA VAL A 23 1.02 12.91 8.82
C VAL A 23 -0.34 12.26 8.97
N GLY A 24 -1.40 13.07 9.14
CA GLY A 24 -2.73 12.59 9.53
C GLY A 24 -2.81 12.23 11.03
N GLY A 25 -3.94 11.70 11.46
CA GLY A 25 -4.10 11.18 12.83
C GLY A 25 -4.39 12.20 13.93
N GLY A 26 -4.43 13.51 13.63
CA GLY A 26 -4.59 14.57 14.63
C GLY A 26 -5.98 14.67 15.29
N GLY A 27 -7.03 14.07 14.74
CA GLY A 27 -8.39 14.07 15.27
C GLY A 27 -8.70 12.85 16.15
N LYS A 28 -9.87 12.86 16.84
CA LYS A 28 -10.32 11.74 17.70
C LYS A 28 -10.35 10.39 16.98
N ARG A 29 -10.76 10.38 15.71
CA ARG A 29 -10.85 9.19 14.83
C ARG A 29 -9.80 9.19 13.73
N GLY A 30 -8.80 10.08 13.84
CA GLY A 30 -7.76 10.21 12.84
C GLY A 30 -6.82 9.00 12.84
N VAL A 31 -6.37 8.62 11.65
CA VAL A 31 -5.43 7.54 11.42
C VAL A 31 -4.14 8.12 10.84
N VAL A 32 -3.00 7.65 11.31
CA VAL A 32 -1.67 8.02 10.79
C VAL A 32 -1.53 7.50 9.36
N ALA A 33 -1.38 8.41 8.39
CA ALA A 33 -1.10 8.08 7.00
C ALA A 33 0.38 7.72 6.82
N ALA A 34 1.28 8.51 7.39
CA ALA A 34 2.72 8.24 7.38
C ALA A 34 3.38 8.72 8.67
N ALA A 35 4.42 8.01 9.12
CA ALA A 35 5.23 8.38 10.27
C ALA A 35 6.69 8.58 9.87
N SER A 36 7.33 9.64 10.37
CA SER A 36 8.77 9.86 10.19
C SER A 36 9.61 8.76 10.83
N TYR A 37 10.85 8.62 10.42
CA TYR A 37 11.75 7.63 11.02
C TYR A 37 11.99 7.89 12.50
N GLU A 38 11.99 9.15 12.92
CA GLU A 38 12.05 9.54 14.33
C GLU A 38 10.84 9.01 15.10
N ALA A 39 9.63 9.19 14.57
CA ALA A 39 8.40 8.67 15.18
C ALA A 39 8.36 7.13 15.22
N ARG A 40 8.91 6.47 14.18
CA ARG A 40 8.99 5.00 14.13
C ARG A 40 9.86 4.40 15.24
N LYS A 41 10.84 5.14 15.78
CA LYS A 41 11.65 4.70 16.95
C LYS A 41 10.80 4.49 18.20
N TYR A 42 9.71 5.25 18.33
CA TYR A 42 8.72 5.10 19.41
C TYR A 42 7.62 4.08 19.10
N GLY A 43 7.72 3.38 17.96
CA GLY A 43 6.74 2.39 17.56
C GLY A 43 5.51 2.97 16.84
N VAL A 44 5.51 4.26 16.46
CA VAL A 44 4.46 4.86 15.63
C VAL A 44 4.55 4.32 14.20
N ARG A 45 3.40 3.94 13.61
CA ARG A 45 3.32 3.35 12.28
C ARG A 45 2.08 3.86 11.54
N SER A 46 2.11 3.77 10.20
CA SER A 46 0.92 3.97 9.36
C SER A 46 -0.21 3.03 9.77
N ALA A 47 -1.45 3.43 9.55
CA ALA A 47 -2.69 2.78 9.95
C ALA A 47 -2.94 2.75 11.48
N MET A 48 -2.07 3.33 12.30
CA MET A 48 -2.28 3.45 13.74
C MET A 48 -3.23 4.62 14.05
N SER A 49 -4.15 4.44 15.01
CA SER A 49 -4.98 5.57 15.47
C SER A 49 -4.11 6.67 16.08
N GLY A 50 -4.51 7.94 15.87
CA GLY A 50 -3.79 9.09 16.42
C GLY A 50 -3.69 9.06 17.95
N VAL A 51 -4.70 8.51 18.63
CA VAL A 51 -4.71 8.32 20.09
C VAL A 51 -3.59 7.38 20.51
N LEU A 52 -3.51 6.20 19.89
CA LEU A 52 -2.45 5.22 20.19
C LEU A 52 -1.06 5.76 19.80
N ALA A 53 -0.96 6.48 18.70
CA ALA A 53 0.29 7.09 18.27
C ALA A 53 0.81 8.10 19.30
N ARG A 54 -0.09 8.91 19.89
CA ARG A 54 0.25 9.87 20.94
C ARG A 54 0.63 9.18 22.25
N GLN A 55 -0.04 8.07 22.59
CA GLN A 55 0.35 7.27 23.77
C GLN A 55 1.77 6.71 23.63
N LYS A 56 2.15 6.25 22.42
CA LYS A 56 3.49 5.73 22.14
C LYS A 56 4.56 6.83 22.08
N CYS A 57 4.20 8.01 21.64
CA CYS A 57 5.09 9.16 21.51
C CYS A 57 4.36 10.44 21.96
N PRO A 58 4.42 10.80 23.25
CA PRO A 58 3.67 11.94 23.81
C PRO A 58 4.02 13.29 23.15
N HIS A 59 5.24 13.44 22.67
CA HIS A 59 5.73 14.64 21.95
C HIS A 59 5.60 14.55 20.43
N LEU A 60 4.79 13.61 19.92
CA LEU A 60 4.52 13.46 18.50
C LEU A 60 3.82 14.68 17.92
N ILE A 61 4.36 15.21 16.83
CA ILE A 61 3.77 16.34 16.10
C ILE A 61 2.90 15.78 14.97
N PHE A 62 1.61 16.12 15.00
CA PHE A 62 0.70 15.76 13.91
C PHE A 62 0.69 16.85 12.85
N VAL A 63 0.88 16.44 11.59
CA VAL A 63 0.89 17.30 10.42
C VAL A 63 -0.32 16.96 9.54
N LYS A 64 -0.97 17.97 8.97
CA LYS A 64 -2.07 17.75 8.01
C LYS A 64 -1.53 17.13 6.73
N THR A 65 -2.39 16.33 6.07
CA THR A 65 -2.13 15.82 4.72
C THR A 65 -2.21 16.94 3.69
N ASP A 66 -1.31 16.93 2.72
CA ASP A 66 -1.31 17.82 1.56
C ASP A 66 -1.17 16.99 0.27
N PHE A 67 -2.28 16.45 -0.21
CA PHE A 67 -2.28 15.55 -1.37
C PHE A 67 -1.87 16.24 -2.66
N GLU A 68 -2.14 17.54 -2.81
CA GLU A 68 -1.72 18.28 -4.01
C GLU A 68 -0.20 18.38 -4.07
N ARG A 69 0.44 18.69 -2.94
CA ARG A 69 1.89 18.70 -2.83
C ARG A 69 2.51 17.33 -3.07
N TYR A 70 1.90 16.26 -2.55
CA TYR A 70 2.38 14.89 -2.78
C TYR A 70 2.28 14.49 -4.25
N LYS A 71 1.22 14.87 -4.96
CA LYS A 71 1.06 14.66 -6.40
C LYS A 71 2.13 15.42 -7.21
N GLU A 72 2.37 16.68 -6.87
CA GLU A 72 3.42 17.48 -7.50
C GLU A 72 4.79 16.79 -7.42
N ILE A 73 5.20 16.43 -6.21
CA ILE A 73 6.48 15.73 -5.99
C ILE A 73 6.50 14.37 -6.69
N SER A 74 5.43 13.60 -6.62
CA SER A 74 5.29 12.34 -7.33
C SER A 74 5.50 12.48 -8.83
N THR A 75 4.96 13.55 -9.43
CA THR A 75 5.13 13.84 -10.85
C THR A 75 6.59 14.11 -11.20
N LYS A 76 7.31 14.90 -10.39
CA LYS A 76 8.75 15.15 -10.57
C LYS A 76 9.58 13.86 -10.46
N ILE A 77 9.27 13.01 -9.48
CA ILE A 77 9.93 11.70 -9.33
C ILE A 77 9.71 10.83 -10.57
N ARG A 78 8.48 10.78 -11.09
CA ARG A 78 8.17 10.00 -12.29
C ARG A 78 8.87 10.55 -13.54
N GLN A 79 9.04 11.86 -13.66
CA GLN A 79 9.84 12.45 -14.74
C GLN A 79 11.28 11.91 -14.74
N ILE A 80 11.90 11.81 -13.55
CA ILE A 80 13.23 11.18 -13.43
C ILE A 80 13.17 9.72 -13.93
N PHE A 81 12.16 8.93 -13.57
CA PHE A 81 12.04 7.53 -14.00
C PHE A 81 11.94 7.40 -15.54
N TYR A 82 11.12 8.25 -16.17
CA TYR A 82 10.91 8.23 -17.61
C TYR A 82 12.16 8.59 -18.44
N GLU A 83 13.17 9.18 -17.84
CA GLU A 83 14.45 9.37 -18.52
C GLU A 83 15.26 8.08 -18.67
N TYR A 84 14.95 7.04 -17.90
CA TYR A 84 15.62 5.75 -17.95
C TYR A 84 14.85 4.68 -18.70
N THR A 85 13.53 4.67 -18.61
CA THR A 85 12.67 3.69 -19.30
C THR A 85 11.24 4.22 -19.44
N ASP A 86 10.52 3.77 -20.48
CA ASP A 86 9.08 3.99 -20.63
C ASP A 86 8.25 2.95 -19.88
N LEU A 87 8.90 1.83 -19.46
CA LEU A 87 8.25 0.77 -18.71
C LEU A 87 8.23 1.10 -17.23
N VAL A 88 7.38 2.04 -16.85
CA VAL A 88 7.15 2.49 -15.46
C VAL A 88 5.73 2.14 -15.05
N GLU A 89 5.57 1.29 -14.03
CA GLU A 89 4.28 0.93 -13.44
C GLU A 89 4.14 1.57 -12.06
N PRO A 90 3.40 2.68 -11.92
CA PRO A 90 3.13 3.28 -10.62
C PRO A 90 2.25 2.38 -9.74
N LEU A 91 2.64 2.19 -8.48
CA LEU A 91 1.85 1.50 -7.46
C LEU A 91 1.11 2.47 -6.55
N SER A 92 1.75 3.61 -6.24
CA SER A 92 1.22 4.70 -5.42
C SER A 92 1.82 6.03 -5.87
N LEU A 93 1.67 7.09 -5.10
CA LEU A 93 2.34 8.37 -5.34
C LEU A 93 3.87 8.28 -5.18
N ASP A 94 4.36 7.30 -4.41
CA ASP A 94 5.75 7.19 -3.98
C ASP A 94 6.44 5.88 -4.35
N GLU A 95 5.75 4.99 -5.03
CA GLU A 95 6.26 3.68 -5.44
C GLU A 95 5.97 3.39 -6.91
N ALA A 96 6.96 2.82 -7.59
CA ALA A 96 6.81 2.32 -8.96
C ALA A 96 7.72 1.11 -9.20
N TYR A 97 7.31 0.24 -10.13
CA TYR A 97 8.23 -0.69 -10.79
C TYR A 97 8.75 -0.07 -12.07
N LEU A 98 10.03 -0.28 -12.32
CA LEU A 98 10.71 0.08 -13.56
C LEU A 98 11.30 -1.18 -14.18
N ASP A 99 11.03 -1.42 -15.46
CA ASP A 99 11.78 -2.40 -16.23
C ASP A 99 12.88 -1.65 -17.00
N VAL A 100 14.11 -1.92 -16.62
CA VAL A 100 15.31 -1.29 -17.20
C VAL A 100 16.15 -2.27 -18.01
N THR A 101 15.56 -3.41 -18.39
CA THR A 101 16.22 -4.42 -19.23
C THR A 101 16.70 -3.80 -20.53
N GLU A 102 15.81 -3.05 -21.21
CA GLU A 102 16.13 -2.18 -22.32
C GLU A 102 15.91 -0.73 -21.86
N ASN A 103 16.99 -0.05 -21.49
CA ASN A 103 16.91 1.29 -20.93
C ASN A 103 17.48 2.37 -21.85
N LYS A 104 17.00 3.60 -21.71
CA LYS A 104 17.37 4.75 -22.55
C LYS A 104 18.81 5.24 -22.37
N LYS A 105 19.50 4.81 -21.29
CA LYS A 105 20.88 5.21 -21.00
C LYS A 105 21.91 4.22 -21.57
N GLY A 106 21.46 3.07 -22.08
CA GLY A 106 22.37 2.02 -22.56
C GLY A 106 23.24 1.41 -21.46
N ASN A 107 22.87 1.57 -20.18
CA ASN A 107 23.59 1.03 -19.04
C ASN A 107 23.13 -0.41 -18.76
N PRO A 108 24.00 -1.44 -18.85
CA PRO A 108 23.62 -2.82 -18.62
C PRO A 108 23.36 -3.15 -17.14
N SER A 109 23.70 -2.26 -16.22
CA SER A 109 23.60 -2.50 -14.78
C SER A 109 22.36 -1.83 -14.18
N ALA A 110 21.31 -2.61 -13.91
CA ALA A 110 20.13 -2.13 -13.19
C ALA A 110 20.47 -1.57 -11.80
N SER A 111 21.52 -2.09 -11.15
CA SER A 111 21.96 -1.61 -9.84
C SER A 111 22.57 -0.20 -9.93
N LEU A 112 23.33 0.10 -10.97
CA LEU A 112 23.87 1.45 -11.20
C LEU A 112 22.78 2.43 -11.59
N ILE A 113 21.81 2.00 -12.42
CA ILE A 113 20.64 2.82 -12.77
C ILE A 113 19.85 3.17 -11.50
N ALA A 114 19.59 2.19 -10.63
CA ALA A 114 18.87 2.42 -9.38
C ALA A 114 19.62 3.39 -8.45
N GLN A 115 20.95 3.29 -8.38
CA GLN A 115 21.77 4.22 -7.62
C GLN A 115 21.66 5.64 -8.19
N GLU A 116 21.83 5.80 -9.51
CA GLU A 116 21.75 7.10 -10.19
C GLU A 116 20.38 7.75 -9.99
N ILE A 117 19.28 6.98 -10.14
CA ILE A 117 17.92 7.48 -9.89
C ILE A 117 17.78 7.97 -8.45
N ARG A 118 18.27 7.23 -7.46
CA ARG A 118 18.20 7.62 -6.04
C ARG A 118 19.01 8.88 -5.75
N ASP A 119 20.20 8.99 -6.35
CA ASP A 119 21.06 10.16 -6.21
C ASP A 119 20.43 11.41 -6.85
N ARG A 120 19.79 11.25 -8.00
CA ARG A 120 19.04 12.32 -8.66
C ARG A 120 17.83 12.77 -7.84
N ILE A 121 17.03 11.83 -7.34
CA ILE A 121 15.89 12.17 -6.46
C ILE A 121 16.40 13.00 -5.26
N TYR A 122 17.56 12.65 -4.71
CA TYR A 122 18.11 13.42 -3.61
C TYR A 122 18.62 14.80 -4.02
N SER A 123 19.39 14.88 -5.11
CA SER A 123 19.99 16.14 -5.57
C SER A 123 18.95 17.12 -6.09
N GLU A 124 17.89 16.64 -6.77
CA GLU A 124 16.87 17.47 -7.38
C GLU A 124 15.71 17.81 -6.44
N LEU A 125 15.35 16.88 -5.53
CA LEU A 125 14.15 17.02 -4.68
C LEU A 125 14.46 16.99 -3.18
N ALA A 126 15.70 16.77 -2.77
CA ALA A 126 16.14 16.62 -1.37
C ALA A 126 15.40 15.52 -0.59
N LEU A 127 14.85 14.51 -1.30
CA LEU A 127 14.14 13.36 -0.74
C LEU A 127 14.96 12.08 -0.86
N ARG A 128 14.72 11.14 0.04
CA ARG A 128 15.39 9.83 0.02
C ARG A 128 14.49 8.76 -0.57
N ALA A 129 15.10 7.85 -1.34
CA ALA A 129 14.45 6.69 -1.90
C ALA A 129 15.26 5.42 -1.61
N SER A 130 14.57 4.30 -1.46
CA SER A 130 15.17 2.97 -1.38
C SER A 130 14.77 2.15 -2.60
N ALA A 131 15.67 1.29 -3.09
CA ALA A 131 15.45 0.49 -4.28
C ALA A 131 15.71 -1.00 -4.02
N GLY A 132 14.91 -1.85 -4.65
CA GLY A 132 15.16 -3.29 -4.77
C GLY A 132 15.34 -3.66 -6.23
N ILE A 133 16.35 -4.42 -6.55
CA ILE A 133 16.72 -4.81 -7.90
C ILE A 133 16.73 -6.32 -7.99
N SER A 134 15.96 -6.90 -8.91
CA SER A 134 15.97 -8.35 -9.15
C SER A 134 15.30 -8.71 -10.48
N ILE A 135 15.16 -10.01 -10.72
CA ILE A 135 14.63 -10.60 -11.96
C ILE A 135 13.12 -10.46 -12.17
N ASN A 136 12.37 -10.08 -11.15
CA ASN A 136 10.91 -9.85 -11.24
C ASN A 136 10.41 -8.88 -10.17
N LYS A 137 9.16 -8.42 -10.36
CA LYS A 137 8.53 -7.42 -9.50
C LYS A 137 8.40 -7.84 -8.03
N PHE A 138 8.08 -9.12 -7.78
CA PHE A 138 7.90 -9.62 -6.41
C PHE A 138 9.20 -9.51 -5.61
N ILE A 139 10.29 -10.03 -6.14
CA ILE A 139 11.59 -10.04 -5.45
C ILE A 139 12.12 -8.61 -5.31
N ALA A 140 12.02 -7.80 -6.36
CA ALA A 140 12.42 -6.39 -6.33
C ALA A 140 11.65 -5.61 -5.24
N LYS A 141 10.34 -5.85 -5.10
CA LYS A 141 9.52 -5.21 -4.05
C LYS A 141 9.97 -5.60 -2.65
N VAL A 142 10.20 -6.89 -2.41
CA VAL A 142 10.73 -7.37 -1.11
C VAL A 142 12.11 -6.79 -0.84
N ALA A 143 13.02 -6.84 -1.83
CA ALA A 143 14.38 -6.33 -1.71
C ALA A 143 14.42 -4.83 -1.37
N SER A 144 13.45 -4.03 -1.89
CA SER A 144 13.40 -2.60 -1.63
C SER A 144 13.21 -2.24 -0.15
N ASP A 145 12.69 -3.15 0.66
CA ASP A 145 12.43 -2.92 2.09
C ASP A 145 13.59 -3.35 3.00
N ILE A 146 14.58 -4.11 2.47
CA ILE A 146 15.67 -4.69 3.28
C ILE A 146 16.58 -3.60 3.85
N ASN A 147 17.02 -2.67 3.02
CA ASN A 147 18.01 -1.66 3.37
C ASN A 147 17.40 -0.26 3.56
N LYS A 148 16.10 -0.17 3.88
CA LYS A 148 15.46 1.12 4.22
C LYS A 148 16.00 1.67 5.56
N PRO A 149 16.18 2.98 5.70
CA PRO A 149 16.02 4.04 4.68
C PRO A 149 17.29 4.25 3.83
N ASN A 150 17.09 4.93 2.69
CA ASN A 150 18.16 5.40 1.81
C ASN A 150 19.15 4.29 1.37
N GLY A 151 18.62 3.09 1.13
CA GLY A 151 19.41 1.95 0.72
C GLY A 151 18.92 1.32 -0.57
N GLN A 152 19.73 0.42 -1.10
CA GLN A 152 19.30 -0.47 -2.15
C GLN A 152 19.76 -1.90 -1.88
N LYS A 153 19.05 -2.87 -2.41
CA LYS A 153 19.40 -4.28 -2.34
C LYS A 153 19.19 -4.92 -3.70
N THR A 154 20.24 -5.50 -4.23
CA THR A 154 20.18 -6.35 -5.42
C THR A 154 20.12 -7.81 -4.99
N ILE A 155 19.25 -8.58 -5.60
CA ILE A 155 19.16 -10.03 -5.49
C ILE A 155 19.40 -10.58 -6.89
N ASN A 156 20.59 -11.16 -7.11
CA ASN A 156 20.97 -11.74 -8.39
C ASN A 156 20.23 -13.04 -8.69
N PRO A 157 20.10 -13.46 -9.95
CA PRO A 157 19.35 -14.67 -10.30
C PRO A 157 19.76 -15.92 -9.51
N GLY A 158 21.05 -16.13 -9.28
CA GLY A 158 21.59 -17.26 -8.52
C GLY A 158 21.34 -17.20 -7.01
N GLU A 159 20.99 -16.04 -6.47
CA GLU A 159 20.76 -15.82 -5.04
C GLU A 159 19.27 -15.91 -4.67
N VAL A 160 18.37 -15.90 -5.66
CA VAL A 160 16.92 -15.76 -5.46
C VAL A 160 16.36 -16.82 -4.53
N LEU A 161 16.66 -18.11 -4.77
CA LEU A 161 16.08 -19.19 -4.00
C LEU A 161 16.54 -19.15 -2.55
N LEU A 162 17.85 -18.99 -2.32
CA LEU A 162 18.40 -18.89 -0.96
C LEU A 162 17.81 -17.70 -0.21
N PHE A 163 17.75 -16.54 -0.86
CA PHE A 163 17.15 -15.34 -0.28
C PHE A 163 15.69 -15.55 0.14
N LEU A 164 14.91 -16.22 -0.71
CA LEU A 164 13.49 -16.48 -0.42
C LEU A 164 13.32 -17.53 0.67
N GLU A 165 14.14 -18.56 0.71
CA GLU A 165 14.11 -19.61 1.74
C GLU A 165 14.38 -19.05 3.13
N GLU A 166 15.33 -18.15 3.27
CA GLU A 166 15.69 -17.51 4.54
C GLU A 166 14.71 -16.39 4.95
N LEU A 167 13.90 -15.90 4.00
CA LEU A 167 13.00 -14.77 4.24
C LEU A 167 11.87 -15.15 5.20
N SER A 168 11.72 -14.39 6.30
CA SER A 168 10.57 -14.53 7.20
C SER A 168 9.27 -14.31 6.44
N ILE A 169 8.25 -15.14 6.72
CA ILE A 169 6.95 -15.10 6.04
C ILE A 169 6.26 -13.73 6.15
N ASN A 170 6.49 -13.01 7.24
CA ASN A 170 5.99 -11.66 7.46
C ASN A 170 6.57 -10.61 6.49
N LYS A 171 7.62 -10.95 5.77
CA LYS A 171 8.31 -10.09 4.81
C LYS A 171 7.88 -10.35 3.37
N PHE A 172 7.11 -11.40 3.12
CA PHE A 172 6.61 -11.70 1.79
C PHE A 172 5.58 -10.65 1.38
N TYR A 173 5.84 -9.99 0.25
CA TYR A 173 4.88 -9.03 -0.31
C TYR A 173 3.56 -9.73 -0.63
N GLY A 174 2.44 -9.17 -0.17
CA GLY A 174 1.12 -9.78 -0.30
C GLY A 174 0.72 -10.70 0.88
N VAL A 175 1.61 -10.92 1.84
CA VAL A 175 1.29 -11.62 3.10
C VAL A 175 1.03 -10.56 4.18
N GLY A 176 -0.24 -10.31 4.47
CA GLY A 176 -0.67 -9.41 5.55
C GLY A 176 -0.57 -10.07 6.93
N LYS A 177 -0.76 -9.29 8.00
CA LYS A 177 -0.62 -9.77 9.39
C LYS A 177 -1.49 -10.98 9.70
N VAL A 178 -2.75 -11.00 9.25
CA VAL A 178 -3.69 -12.11 9.46
C VAL A 178 -3.20 -13.36 8.75
N THR A 179 -2.82 -13.24 7.49
CA THR A 179 -2.29 -14.36 6.70
C THR A 179 -0.99 -14.90 7.29
N ALA A 180 -0.09 -14.01 7.73
CA ALA A 180 1.15 -14.41 8.38
C ALA A 180 0.89 -15.17 9.69
N ALA A 181 -0.04 -14.70 10.52
CA ALA A 181 -0.45 -15.41 11.74
C ALA A 181 -1.04 -16.80 11.42
N LYS A 182 -1.91 -16.91 10.39
CA LYS A 182 -2.42 -18.20 9.92
C LYS A 182 -1.29 -19.12 9.44
N MET A 183 -0.33 -18.60 8.67
CA MET A 183 0.82 -19.39 8.22
C MET A 183 1.68 -19.85 9.39
N ASN A 184 1.98 -18.99 10.37
CA ASN A 184 2.75 -19.36 11.56
C ASN A 184 2.06 -20.46 12.38
N ASN A 185 0.73 -20.40 12.53
CA ASN A 185 -0.05 -21.45 13.20
C ASN A 185 0.00 -22.80 12.46
N LEU A 186 0.31 -22.79 11.17
CA LEU A 186 0.50 -23.96 10.33
C LEU A 186 1.97 -24.42 10.25
N GLY A 187 2.86 -23.83 11.07
CA GLY A 187 4.29 -24.15 11.07
C GLY A 187 5.06 -23.55 9.90
N ILE A 188 4.53 -22.51 9.25
CA ILE A 188 5.19 -21.83 8.12
C ILE A 188 5.71 -20.48 8.64
N PHE A 189 7.00 -20.39 8.97
CA PHE A 189 7.63 -19.19 9.54
C PHE A 189 8.50 -18.43 8.54
N ASN A 190 9.02 -19.13 7.53
CA ASN A 190 9.91 -18.60 6.50
C ASN A 190 9.62 -19.19 5.13
N GLY A 191 10.37 -18.78 4.12
CA GLY A 191 10.18 -19.27 2.77
C GLY A 191 10.53 -20.75 2.60
N LEU A 192 11.48 -21.31 3.34
CA LEU A 192 11.79 -22.73 3.27
C LEU A 192 10.62 -23.58 3.74
N ASP A 193 9.98 -23.19 4.87
CA ASP A 193 8.77 -23.88 5.35
C ASP A 193 7.65 -23.82 4.31
N LEU A 194 7.45 -22.64 3.70
CA LEU A 194 6.45 -22.45 2.65
C LEU A 194 6.77 -23.28 1.39
N LYS A 195 8.04 -23.33 0.98
CA LYS A 195 8.49 -24.08 -0.19
C LYS A 195 8.29 -25.59 -0.03
N ASN A 196 8.41 -26.10 1.19
CA ASN A 196 8.20 -27.52 1.52
C ASN A 196 6.72 -27.94 1.49
N LYS A 197 5.78 -27.00 1.40
CA LYS A 197 4.35 -27.31 1.28
C LYS A 197 3.98 -27.65 -0.17
N PRO A 198 3.25 -28.74 -0.41
CA PRO A 198 2.77 -29.08 -1.73
C PRO A 198 1.69 -28.10 -2.20
N LEU A 199 1.55 -27.94 -3.52
CA LEU A 199 0.58 -27.02 -4.13
C LEU A 199 -0.85 -27.30 -3.67
N GLU A 200 -1.22 -28.59 -3.59
CA GLU A 200 -2.56 -29.02 -3.18
C GLU A 200 -2.89 -28.57 -1.74
N GLU A 201 -1.93 -28.69 -0.82
CA GLU A 201 -2.09 -28.23 0.56
C GLU A 201 -2.27 -26.71 0.62
N LEU A 202 -1.43 -25.96 -0.11
CA LEU A 202 -1.51 -24.50 -0.14
C LEU A 202 -2.81 -23.99 -0.78
N THR A 203 -3.29 -24.64 -1.84
CA THR A 203 -4.57 -24.28 -2.46
C THR A 203 -5.77 -24.62 -1.58
N LYS A 204 -5.72 -25.72 -0.84
CA LYS A 204 -6.74 -26.07 0.15
C LYS A 204 -6.80 -25.04 1.30
N LEU A 205 -5.64 -24.56 1.76
CA LEU A 205 -5.54 -23.64 2.91
C LEU A 205 -5.81 -22.19 2.57
N PHE A 206 -5.45 -21.75 1.35
CA PHE A 206 -5.43 -20.34 0.95
C PHE A 206 -6.17 -20.04 -0.37
N GLY A 207 -6.88 -21.02 -0.93
CA GLY A 207 -7.61 -20.85 -2.20
C GLY A 207 -6.69 -20.42 -3.34
N LYS A 208 -7.13 -19.48 -4.15
CA LYS A 208 -6.34 -18.92 -5.28
C LYS A 208 -4.99 -18.35 -4.85
N SER A 209 -4.91 -17.81 -3.62
CA SER A 209 -3.64 -17.31 -3.08
C SER A 209 -2.62 -18.41 -2.81
N GLY A 210 -3.05 -19.66 -2.62
CA GLY A 210 -2.16 -20.82 -2.43
C GLY A 210 -1.24 -21.06 -3.64
N THR A 211 -1.78 -20.97 -4.87
CA THR A 211 -0.99 -21.05 -6.10
C THR A 211 0.00 -19.89 -6.21
N TYR A 212 -0.42 -18.69 -5.83
CA TYR A 212 0.47 -17.53 -5.79
C TYR A 212 1.64 -17.76 -4.81
N TYR A 213 1.38 -18.21 -3.57
CA TYR A 213 2.42 -18.47 -2.58
C TYR A 213 3.37 -19.58 -3.01
N TYR A 214 2.85 -20.65 -3.62
CA TYR A 214 3.65 -21.74 -4.16
C TYR A 214 4.66 -21.26 -5.21
N ASN A 215 4.23 -20.37 -6.11
CA ASN A 215 5.07 -19.83 -7.18
C ASN A 215 6.10 -18.83 -6.66
N ILE A 216 5.67 -17.85 -5.86
CA ILE A 216 6.57 -16.76 -5.43
C ILE A 216 7.73 -17.27 -4.57
N VAL A 217 7.50 -18.27 -3.71
CA VAL A 217 8.59 -18.83 -2.89
C VAL A 217 9.63 -19.61 -3.73
N ARG A 218 9.28 -19.98 -4.96
CA ARG A 218 10.18 -20.59 -5.97
C ARG A 218 10.78 -19.55 -6.92
N GLY A 219 10.62 -18.27 -6.62
CA GLY A 219 11.10 -17.18 -7.47
C GLY A 219 10.29 -16.97 -8.75
N ILE A 220 9.15 -17.63 -8.90
CA ILE A 220 8.30 -17.59 -10.11
C ILE A 220 7.26 -16.47 -9.97
N HIS A 221 7.39 -15.44 -10.80
CA HIS A 221 6.42 -14.35 -10.88
C HIS A 221 6.38 -13.78 -12.30
N HIS A 222 5.34 -14.12 -13.05
CA HIS A 222 5.24 -13.83 -14.50
C HIS A 222 4.65 -12.44 -14.83
N SER A 223 4.30 -11.64 -13.83
CA SER A 223 3.73 -10.32 -14.08
C SER A 223 4.78 -9.35 -14.61
N THR A 224 4.62 -8.91 -15.87
CA THR A 224 5.45 -7.87 -16.47
C THR A 224 5.11 -6.48 -15.90
N VAL A 225 5.98 -5.50 -16.11
CA VAL A 225 5.72 -4.09 -15.81
C VAL A 225 4.68 -3.56 -16.80
N LYS A 226 3.59 -2.97 -16.27
CA LYS A 226 2.45 -2.48 -17.05
C LYS A 226 2.30 -0.96 -16.92
N PRO A 227 2.86 -0.16 -17.83
CA PRO A 227 2.80 1.30 -17.76
C PRO A 227 1.37 1.85 -17.82
N ASN A 228 0.54 1.24 -18.67
CA ASN A 228 -0.82 1.70 -18.95
C ASN A 228 -1.85 0.86 -18.19
N ARG A 229 -2.02 1.17 -16.91
CA ARG A 229 -3.04 0.51 -16.09
C ARG A 229 -4.36 1.27 -16.15
N ILE A 230 -5.41 0.62 -16.66
CA ILE A 230 -6.77 1.15 -16.59
C ILE A 230 -7.25 1.03 -15.14
N ARG A 231 -7.72 2.15 -14.58
CA ARG A 231 -8.33 2.18 -13.23
C ARG A 231 -9.64 1.38 -13.25
N LYS A 232 -9.76 0.41 -12.36
CA LYS A 232 -10.95 -0.47 -12.27
C LYS A 232 -12.00 0.02 -11.27
N SER A 233 -11.60 0.80 -10.27
CA SER A 233 -12.49 1.30 -9.25
C SER A 233 -12.14 2.72 -8.83
N ILE A 234 -13.16 3.48 -8.44
CA ILE A 234 -13.06 4.79 -7.81
C ILE A 234 -13.82 4.68 -6.50
N ALA A 235 -13.22 5.13 -5.41
CA ALA A 235 -13.86 5.15 -4.11
C ALA A 235 -13.68 6.52 -3.46
N ALA A 236 -14.68 6.95 -2.71
CA ALA A 236 -14.60 8.10 -1.83
C ALA A 236 -15.14 7.71 -0.45
N GLU A 237 -14.43 8.11 0.59
CA GLU A 237 -14.83 7.81 1.95
C GLU A 237 -14.70 9.07 2.83
N ARG A 238 -15.52 9.16 3.87
CA ARG A 238 -15.50 10.25 4.85
C ARG A 238 -15.56 9.69 6.27
N THR A 239 -14.66 10.16 7.12
CA THR A 239 -14.69 9.85 8.55
C THR A 239 -15.30 11.03 9.30
N PHE A 240 -16.35 10.78 10.06
CA PHE A 240 -17.03 11.78 10.87
C PHE A 240 -16.43 11.84 12.28
N SER A 241 -16.44 13.03 12.90
CA SER A 241 -15.89 13.24 14.26
C SER A 241 -16.64 12.49 15.35
N GLU A 242 -17.93 12.20 15.09
CA GLU A 242 -18.85 11.54 16.03
C GLU A 242 -19.69 10.48 15.32
N ASN A 243 -20.34 9.60 16.07
CA ASN A 243 -21.29 8.64 15.52
C ASN A 243 -22.50 9.40 14.99
N ILE A 244 -22.97 9.01 13.83
CA ILE A 244 -24.15 9.59 13.19
C ILE A 244 -25.32 8.64 13.46
N SER A 245 -26.39 9.16 14.08
CA SER A 245 -27.62 8.43 14.33
C SER A 245 -28.79 8.88 13.46
N SER A 246 -28.62 9.96 12.67
CA SER A 246 -29.64 10.51 11.80
C SER A 246 -29.52 9.91 10.40
N GLU A 247 -30.50 9.12 9.99
CA GLU A 247 -30.59 8.53 8.65
C GLU A 247 -30.61 9.62 7.57
N VAL A 248 -31.40 10.67 7.77
CA VAL A 248 -31.48 11.80 6.83
C VAL A 248 -30.13 12.43 6.59
N PHE A 249 -29.37 12.67 7.67
CA PHE A 249 -28.01 13.22 7.55
C PHE A 249 -27.05 12.24 6.85
N MET A 250 -27.16 10.94 7.11
CA MET A 250 -26.34 9.93 6.42
C MET A 250 -26.64 9.91 4.92
N LEU A 251 -27.91 9.92 4.52
CA LEU A 251 -28.32 9.96 3.11
C LEU A 251 -27.83 11.23 2.40
N GLU A 252 -27.94 12.40 3.03
CA GLU A 252 -27.39 13.63 2.47
C GLU A 252 -25.89 13.56 2.23
N ARG A 253 -25.14 12.94 3.16
CA ARG A 253 -23.69 12.75 3.02
C ARG A 253 -23.35 11.74 1.96
N LEU A 254 -24.12 10.66 1.86
CA LEU A 254 -23.94 9.64 0.83
C LEU A 254 -24.20 10.22 -0.57
N HIS A 255 -25.24 11.03 -0.73
CA HIS A 255 -25.52 11.74 -1.99
C HIS A 255 -24.35 12.65 -2.40
N LYS A 256 -23.79 13.42 -1.46
CA LYS A 256 -22.59 14.25 -1.75
C LYS A 256 -21.39 13.44 -2.19
N ILE A 257 -21.14 12.30 -1.56
CA ILE A 257 -20.08 11.39 -1.96
C ILE A 257 -20.34 10.81 -3.36
N ALA A 258 -21.59 10.47 -3.67
CA ALA A 258 -21.99 9.97 -4.98
C ALA A 258 -21.83 11.01 -6.08
N GLU A 259 -22.20 12.27 -5.81
CA GLU A 259 -21.96 13.39 -6.73
C GLU A 259 -20.47 13.59 -7.04
N GLU A 260 -19.59 13.52 -6.03
CA GLU A 260 -18.15 13.58 -6.22
C GLU A 260 -17.61 12.45 -7.12
N LEU A 261 -18.27 11.30 -7.14
CA LEU A 261 -17.91 10.14 -7.97
C LEU A 261 -18.53 10.15 -9.38
N GLY A 262 -19.25 11.20 -9.76
CA GLY A 262 -19.80 11.37 -11.10
C GLY A 262 -21.31 11.14 -11.20
N GLY A 263 -22.06 11.40 -10.14
CA GLY A 263 -23.53 11.40 -10.18
C GLY A 263 -24.14 10.00 -10.17
N LEU A 264 -23.68 9.13 -9.26
CA LEU A 264 -24.23 7.80 -9.07
C LEU A 264 -25.64 7.88 -8.42
N GLU A 265 -26.54 7.03 -8.82
CA GLU A 265 -27.81 6.84 -8.14
C GLU A 265 -27.56 6.16 -6.78
N VAL A 266 -28.13 6.71 -5.72
CA VAL A 266 -28.02 6.18 -4.36
C VAL A 266 -29.39 5.63 -3.95
N PHE A 267 -29.46 4.37 -3.59
CA PHE A 267 -30.67 3.73 -3.11
C PHE A 267 -30.36 2.75 -1.97
N ASP A 268 -31.34 2.46 -1.15
CA ASP A 268 -31.25 1.48 -0.08
C ASP A 268 -31.32 0.06 -0.66
N LEU A 269 -30.28 -0.74 -0.44
CA LEU A 269 -30.16 -2.11 -0.93
C LEU A 269 -31.23 -3.03 -0.36
N SER A 270 -31.58 -2.89 0.92
CA SER A 270 -32.57 -3.77 1.57
C SER A 270 -33.98 -3.72 0.91
N SER A 271 -34.27 -2.59 0.27
CA SER A 271 -35.57 -2.37 -0.41
C SER A 271 -35.50 -2.33 -1.94
N ASN A 272 -34.31 -2.49 -2.54
CA ASN A 272 -34.07 -2.28 -3.97
C ASN A 272 -33.11 -3.29 -4.61
N LEU A 273 -33.07 -4.52 -4.13
CA LEU A 273 -32.24 -5.59 -4.66
C LEU A 273 -32.42 -5.82 -6.16
N ASP A 274 -33.65 -5.68 -6.66
CA ASP A 274 -34.03 -5.77 -8.08
C ASP A 274 -33.33 -4.72 -8.98
N LYS A 275 -32.91 -3.60 -8.39
CA LYS A 275 -32.21 -2.55 -9.14
C LYS A 275 -30.74 -2.86 -9.35
N VAL A 276 -30.14 -3.70 -8.50
CA VAL A 276 -28.69 -4.01 -8.55
C VAL A 276 -28.31 -4.66 -9.89
N GLU A 277 -29.15 -5.54 -10.41
CA GLU A 277 -28.93 -6.21 -11.70
C GLU A 277 -28.94 -5.26 -12.91
N GLN A 278 -29.44 -4.03 -12.74
CA GLN A 278 -29.55 -3.04 -13.81
C GLN A 278 -28.26 -2.21 -13.98
N TYR A 279 -27.27 -2.37 -13.10
CA TYR A 279 -26.05 -1.57 -13.10
C TYR A 279 -24.82 -2.42 -13.40
N ASP A 280 -23.94 -1.93 -14.29
CA ASP A 280 -22.64 -2.52 -14.57
C ASP A 280 -21.67 -2.48 -13.36
N LYS A 281 -21.94 -1.60 -12.40
CA LYS A 281 -21.12 -1.38 -11.19
C LYS A 281 -21.99 -0.96 -10.03
N VAL A 282 -21.89 -1.67 -8.93
CA VAL A 282 -22.55 -1.34 -7.66
C VAL A 282 -21.50 -0.90 -6.64
N ILE A 283 -21.82 0.18 -5.90
CA ILE A 283 -21.02 0.66 -4.77
C ILE A 283 -21.87 0.48 -3.53
N ILE A 284 -21.43 -0.38 -2.64
CA ILE A 284 -22.12 -0.66 -1.38
C ILE A 284 -21.49 0.19 -0.28
N GLY A 285 -22.30 1.02 0.36
CA GLY A 285 -21.91 1.76 1.56
C GLY A 285 -22.62 1.14 2.76
N ALA A 286 -21.83 0.68 3.73
CA ALA A 286 -22.34 0.20 5.00
C ALA A 286 -21.90 1.09 6.13
N SER A 287 -22.78 1.37 7.12
CA SER A 287 -22.36 1.92 8.39
C SER A 287 -21.96 0.77 9.31
N THR A 288 -20.74 0.83 9.84
CA THR A 288 -20.30 -0.14 10.86
C THR A 288 -20.71 0.33 12.23
N TRP A 289 -21.20 -0.58 13.07
CA TRP A 289 -21.56 -0.36 14.47
C TRP A 289 -20.45 -0.96 15.36
N GLY A 290 -20.03 -0.24 16.38
CA GLY A 290 -19.07 -0.74 17.36
C GLY A 290 -17.70 -1.08 16.78
N ASP A 291 -17.28 -2.34 16.85
CA ASP A 291 -15.95 -2.81 16.47
C ASP A 291 -15.76 -3.08 14.97
N GLY A 292 -16.67 -2.66 14.13
CA GLY A 292 -16.55 -2.75 12.67
C GLY A 292 -17.33 -3.89 12.03
N ASP A 293 -18.26 -4.49 12.76
CA ASP A 293 -19.17 -5.49 12.22
C ASP A 293 -20.21 -4.84 11.27
N LEU A 294 -20.59 -5.56 10.23
CA LEU A 294 -21.71 -5.19 9.37
C LEU A 294 -23.01 -5.25 10.20
N ASN A 295 -23.97 -4.41 9.83
CA ASN A 295 -25.29 -4.47 10.40
C ASN A 295 -25.97 -5.79 9.96
N ASP A 296 -26.74 -6.42 10.87
CA ASP A 296 -27.36 -7.74 10.66
C ASP A 296 -28.19 -7.82 9.36
N ASP A 297 -28.82 -6.72 8.93
CA ASP A 297 -29.60 -6.65 7.69
C ASP A 297 -28.72 -6.70 6.42
N LEU A 298 -27.42 -6.42 6.52
CA LEU A 298 -26.48 -6.45 5.40
C LEU A 298 -25.69 -7.75 5.33
N ASP A 299 -25.58 -8.51 6.41
CA ASP A 299 -24.92 -9.81 6.42
C ASP A 299 -25.65 -10.81 5.50
N GLU A 300 -26.98 -10.82 5.52
CA GLU A 300 -27.79 -11.66 4.63
C GLU A 300 -27.66 -11.27 3.15
N VAL A 301 -27.49 -9.97 2.87
CA VAL A 301 -27.33 -9.46 1.50
C VAL A 301 -25.90 -9.63 0.99
N TRP A 302 -24.90 -9.57 1.88
CA TRP A 302 -23.50 -9.71 1.51
C TRP A 302 -23.14 -11.11 1.02
N ASP A 303 -23.75 -12.14 1.60
CA ASP A 303 -23.55 -13.54 1.21
C ASP A 303 -24.09 -13.86 -0.20
N GLU A 304 -25.04 -13.05 -0.72
CA GLU A 304 -25.53 -13.17 -2.10
C GLU A 304 -24.60 -12.51 -3.15
N PHE A 305 -23.74 -11.56 -2.75
CA PHE A 305 -22.85 -10.81 -3.65
C PHE A 305 -21.38 -11.25 -3.63
N CYS A 306 -20.94 -12.05 -2.68
CA CYS A 306 -19.58 -12.58 -2.56
C CYS A 306 -19.46 -14.03 -2.98
#